data_bf14df215e6675c9a2e95e564efc5af2
#
_entry.id   bf14df215e6675c9a2e95e564efc5af2
#
_cell.length_a   1.000
_cell.length_b   1.000
_cell.length_c   1.000
_cell.angle_alpha   90.00
_cell.angle_beta   90.00
_cell.angle_gamma   90.00
#
_symmetry.space_group_name_H-M   'P 1'
#
loop_
_entity.id
_entity.type
_entity.pdbx_description
1 polymer ?
#
loop_
_entity_poly.entity_id
_entity_poly.type
_entity_poly.pdbx_seq_one_letter_code
_entity_poly.pdbx_strand_id
1 'polypeptide(L)'
;MIGIVVTGHGKFAEGMHSSAVMIAGENEHIKYVCFKEGMGLEDLAEKLNEAYNALSDCDGIVVLSDLPGGSPFKTAVECSMAHPDKQIIVLSGTNLPMIITASTMLSFESDPLALADELMFEGKDNVVRFELAVREEVEEEDGI
;
A
#
# COMPACT_ATOMS: atom_id res chain seq x y z
N MET A 1 -13.13 9.17 1.96
CA MET A 1 -11.73 8.97 1.56
C MET A 1 -11.11 7.86 2.39
N ILE A 2 -10.25 7.05 1.80
CA ILE A 2 -9.63 5.92 2.48
C ILE A 2 -8.19 6.27 2.82
N GLY A 3 -7.73 5.81 3.98
CA GLY A 3 -6.33 5.99 4.37
C GLY A 3 -5.50 4.78 3.96
N ILE A 4 -4.23 4.99 3.70
CA ILE A 4 -3.30 3.94 3.31
C ILE A 4 -2.14 3.93 4.28
N VAL A 5 -1.73 2.74 4.72
CA VAL A 5 -0.52 2.59 5.53
C VAL A 5 0.38 1.59 4.83
N VAL A 6 1.59 2.02 4.45
CA VAL A 6 2.57 1.15 3.83
C VAL A 6 3.58 0.75 4.91
N THR A 7 3.82 -0.54 5.08
CA THR A 7 4.73 -1.00 6.12
C THR A 7 5.49 -2.24 5.64
N GLY A 8 6.66 -2.47 6.21
CA GLY A 8 7.48 -3.60 5.82
C GLY A 8 8.78 -3.61 6.59
N HIS A 9 9.57 -4.64 6.35
CA HIS A 9 10.86 -4.83 7.02
C HIS A 9 11.88 -3.79 6.55
N GLY A 10 12.76 -3.40 7.46
CA GLY A 10 13.84 -2.51 7.14
C GLY A 10 13.34 -1.17 6.62
N LYS A 11 13.86 -0.73 5.51
CA LYS A 11 13.48 0.54 4.91
C LYS A 11 12.51 0.35 3.74
N PHE A 12 11.77 -0.76 3.73
CA PHE A 12 10.83 -1.03 2.65
C PHE A 12 9.85 0.13 2.45
N ALA A 13 9.20 0.56 3.53
CA ALA A 13 8.21 1.62 3.44
C ALA A 13 8.85 2.94 3.01
N GLU A 14 10.04 3.24 3.53
CA GLU A 14 10.74 4.46 3.18
C GLU A 14 11.14 4.46 1.70
N GLY A 15 11.61 3.32 1.19
CA GLY A 15 11.97 3.19 -0.22
C GLY A 15 10.77 3.33 -1.14
N MET A 16 9.66 2.72 -0.76
CA MET A 16 8.42 2.85 -1.53
C MET A 16 7.93 4.30 -1.54
N HIS A 17 8.06 4.98 -0.39
CA HIS A 17 7.68 6.38 -0.29
C HIS A 17 8.50 7.22 -1.28
N SER A 18 9.82 7.01 -1.29
CA SER A 18 10.71 7.75 -2.17
C SER A 18 10.29 7.61 -3.64
N SER A 19 9.97 6.39 -4.06
CA SER A 19 9.58 6.15 -5.44
C SER A 19 8.19 6.68 -5.75
N ALA A 20 7.26 6.48 -4.81
CA ALA A 20 5.88 6.91 -5.02
C ALA A 20 5.77 8.43 -5.14
N VAL A 21 6.54 9.15 -4.33
CA VAL A 21 6.52 10.61 -4.37
C VAL A 21 7.05 11.12 -5.71
N MET A 22 8.09 10.48 -6.25
CA MET A 22 8.63 10.89 -7.53
C MET A 22 7.60 10.74 -8.65
N ILE A 23 6.74 9.73 -8.56
CA ILE A 23 5.77 9.44 -9.62
C ILE A 23 4.45 10.16 -9.41
N ALA A 24 3.93 10.13 -8.19
CA ALA A 24 2.57 10.59 -7.89
C ALA A 24 2.49 11.77 -6.92
N GLY A 25 3.62 12.22 -6.39
CA GLY A 25 3.63 13.32 -5.41
C GLY A 25 3.29 12.85 -4.02
N GLU A 26 3.37 13.78 -3.05
CA GLU A 26 3.03 13.46 -1.67
C GLU A 26 1.53 13.37 -1.51
N ASN A 27 1.11 12.53 -0.57
CA ASN A 27 -0.30 12.36 -0.25
C ASN A 27 -0.43 12.21 1.26
N GLU A 28 -1.13 13.14 1.90
CA GLU A 28 -1.22 13.15 3.36
C GLU A 28 -2.05 11.98 3.90
N HIS A 29 -2.76 11.27 3.06
CA HIS A 29 -3.57 10.13 3.48
C HIS A 29 -2.84 8.80 3.30
N ILE A 30 -1.56 8.85 2.92
CA ILE A 30 -0.72 7.65 2.84
C ILE A 30 0.40 7.81 3.87
N LYS A 31 0.45 6.88 4.83
CA LYS A 31 1.45 6.90 5.88
C LYS A 31 2.41 5.74 5.66
N TYR A 32 3.66 5.93 6.05
CA TYR A 32 4.71 4.94 5.80
C TYR A 32 5.35 4.59 7.15
N VAL A 33 5.38 3.29 7.47
CA VAL A 33 5.88 2.83 8.76
C VAL A 33 6.95 1.77 8.53
N CYS A 34 8.18 2.07 8.90
CA CYS A 34 9.30 1.14 8.74
C CYS A 34 9.46 0.27 9.98
N PHE A 35 9.90 -0.97 9.78
CA PHE A 35 10.29 -1.85 10.87
C PHE A 35 11.80 -2.04 10.77
N LYS A 36 12.53 -1.09 11.34
CA LYS A 36 13.97 -1.04 11.17
C LYS A 36 14.68 -1.97 12.12
N GLU A 37 15.92 -2.32 11.76
CA GLU A 37 16.75 -3.13 12.61
C GLU A 37 16.89 -2.47 13.96
N GLY A 38 16.79 -3.23 15.04
CA GLY A 38 16.84 -2.69 16.38
C GLY A 38 15.50 -2.33 16.97
N MET A 39 14.44 -2.24 16.14
CA MET A 39 13.11 -1.98 16.66
C MET A 39 12.49 -3.26 17.19
N GLY A 40 11.78 -3.17 18.31
CA GLY A 40 11.00 -4.28 18.81
C GLY A 40 9.59 -4.23 18.25
N LEU A 41 8.83 -5.30 18.50
CA LEU A 41 7.44 -5.36 18.04
C LEU A 41 6.58 -4.28 18.70
N GLU A 42 6.93 -3.88 19.92
CA GLU A 42 6.19 -2.83 20.59
C GLU A 42 6.40 -1.48 19.91
N ASP A 43 7.62 -1.23 19.44
CA ASP A 43 7.90 0.00 18.69
C ASP A 43 7.11 0.04 17.40
N LEU A 44 7.05 -1.10 16.71
CA LEU A 44 6.30 -1.21 15.46
C LEU A 44 4.81 -0.99 15.71
N ALA A 45 4.27 -1.61 16.78
CA ALA A 45 2.86 -1.45 17.11
C ALA A 45 2.53 0.00 17.43
N GLU A 46 3.41 0.68 18.15
CA GLU A 46 3.21 2.09 18.48
C GLU A 46 3.14 2.93 17.21
N LYS A 47 4.06 2.70 16.27
CA LYS A 47 4.09 3.45 15.03
C LYS A 47 2.86 3.17 14.16
N LEU A 48 2.42 1.92 14.12
CA LEU A 48 1.23 1.57 13.36
C LEU A 48 -0.02 2.20 13.97
N ASN A 49 -0.12 2.20 15.29
CA ASN A 49 -1.25 2.85 15.95
C ASN A 49 -1.24 4.36 15.73
N GLU A 50 -0.06 4.98 15.72
CA GLU A 50 0.05 6.39 15.40
C GLU A 50 -0.48 6.66 13.99
N ALA A 51 -0.13 5.79 13.04
CA ALA A 51 -0.58 5.95 11.66
C ALA A 51 -2.10 5.80 11.56
N TYR A 52 -2.66 4.79 12.24
CA TYR A 52 -4.11 4.59 12.25
C TYR A 52 -4.82 5.80 12.85
N ASN A 53 -4.29 6.33 13.95
CA ASN A 53 -4.89 7.49 14.59
C ASN A 53 -4.81 8.74 13.71
N ALA A 54 -3.71 8.87 12.96
CA ALA A 54 -3.56 10.00 12.04
C ALA A 54 -4.55 9.93 10.88
N LEU A 55 -5.12 8.75 10.62
CA LEU A 55 -6.09 8.54 9.56
C LEU A 55 -7.51 8.35 10.12
N SER A 56 -7.76 8.84 11.33
CA SER A 56 -9.02 8.59 12.03
C SER A 56 -10.22 9.19 11.33
N ASP A 57 -10.03 10.22 10.51
CA ASP A 57 -11.12 10.85 9.78
C ASP A 57 -11.39 10.18 8.44
N CYS A 58 -10.65 9.14 8.09
CA CYS A 58 -10.89 8.40 6.86
C CYS A 58 -12.02 7.39 7.06
N ASP A 59 -12.68 7.00 5.95
CA ASP A 59 -13.78 6.04 5.99
C ASP A 59 -13.29 4.66 6.37
N GLY A 60 -12.06 4.34 6.07
CA GLY A 60 -11.42 3.07 6.40
C GLY A 60 -9.96 3.15 6.01
N ILE A 61 -9.22 2.08 6.26
CA ILE A 61 -7.79 2.05 6.01
C ILE A 61 -7.42 0.75 5.30
N VAL A 62 -6.54 0.84 4.30
CA VAL A 62 -5.95 -0.34 3.69
C VAL A 62 -4.46 -0.30 4.01
N VAL A 63 -3.97 -1.36 4.63
CA VAL A 63 -2.56 -1.50 4.96
C VAL A 63 -1.89 -2.32 3.88
N LEU A 64 -0.77 -1.83 3.36
CA LEU A 64 0.00 -2.48 2.32
C LEU A 64 1.32 -2.93 2.94
N SER A 65 1.43 -4.23 3.25
CA SER A 65 2.64 -4.77 3.88
C SER A 65 3.46 -5.54 2.87
N ASP A 66 4.71 -5.81 3.21
CA ASP A 66 5.65 -6.43 2.28
C ASP A 66 5.46 -7.94 2.14
N LEU A 67 5.34 -8.67 3.23
CA LEU A 67 5.30 -10.13 3.19
C LEU A 67 4.10 -10.68 3.94
N PRO A 68 3.48 -11.75 3.44
CA PRO A 68 2.38 -12.37 4.19
C PRO A 68 2.93 -13.02 5.46
N GLY A 69 2.32 -12.73 6.59
CA GLY A 69 2.68 -13.36 7.86
C GLY A 69 3.95 -12.84 8.51
N GLY A 70 4.63 -11.86 7.92
CA GLY A 70 5.78 -11.25 8.58
C GLY A 70 5.36 -10.34 9.73
N SER A 71 6.33 -9.89 10.53
CA SER A 71 6.02 -9.03 11.68
C SER A 71 5.22 -7.78 11.32
N PRO A 72 5.58 -7.05 10.25
CA PRO A 72 4.76 -5.88 9.89
C PRO A 72 3.31 -6.27 9.57
N PHE A 73 3.10 -7.39 8.87
CA PHE A 73 1.77 -7.85 8.54
C PHE A 73 1.01 -8.22 9.81
N LYS A 74 1.61 -9.08 10.64
CA LYS A 74 0.94 -9.57 11.86
C LYS A 74 0.63 -8.44 12.83
N THR A 75 1.59 -7.53 13.00
CA THR A 75 1.39 -6.43 13.93
C THR A 75 0.31 -5.48 13.42
N ALA A 76 0.25 -5.26 12.10
CA ALA A 76 -0.80 -4.43 11.52
C ALA A 76 -2.17 -5.04 11.78
N VAL A 77 -2.30 -6.38 11.67
CA VAL A 77 -3.55 -7.06 11.95
C VAL A 77 -3.91 -6.94 13.42
N GLU A 78 -2.95 -7.19 14.31
CA GLU A 78 -3.21 -7.10 15.74
C GLU A 78 -3.62 -5.69 16.14
N CYS A 79 -2.93 -4.67 15.62
CA CYS A 79 -3.27 -3.30 15.94
C CYS A 79 -4.65 -2.90 15.41
N SER A 80 -5.08 -3.51 14.29
CA SER A 80 -6.39 -3.18 13.74
C SER A 80 -7.51 -3.54 14.71
N MET A 81 -7.28 -4.51 15.57
CA MET A 81 -8.28 -4.93 16.54
C MET A 81 -8.52 -3.89 17.63
N ALA A 82 -7.60 -2.97 17.82
CA ALA A 82 -7.76 -1.89 18.78
C ALA A 82 -8.57 -0.74 18.19
N HIS A 83 -8.99 -0.84 16.93
CA HIS A 83 -9.77 0.19 16.24
C HIS A 83 -11.05 -0.42 15.67
N PRO A 84 -11.94 -0.95 16.52
CA PRO A 84 -13.11 -1.70 16.05
C PRO A 84 -14.14 -0.83 15.33
N ASP A 85 -14.05 0.48 15.47
CA ASP A 85 -14.94 1.40 14.80
C ASP A 85 -14.48 1.74 13.38
N LYS A 86 -13.33 1.16 12.96
CA LYS A 86 -12.76 1.48 11.65
C LYS A 86 -12.48 0.19 10.92
N GLN A 87 -12.90 0.10 9.67
CA GLN A 87 -12.58 -1.06 8.86
C GLN A 87 -11.15 -0.93 8.36
N ILE A 88 -10.30 -1.84 8.77
CA ILE A 88 -8.89 -1.85 8.39
C ILE A 88 -8.60 -3.18 7.69
N ILE A 89 -8.20 -3.12 6.43
CA ILE A 89 -7.91 -4.30 5.61
C ILE A 89 -6.40 -4.36 5.45
N VAL A 90 -5.79 -5.52 5.71
CA VAL A 90 -4.34 -5.68 5.63
C VAL A 90 -4.00 -6.57 4.45
N LEU A 91 -3.22 -6.05 3.52
CA LEU A 91 -2.75 -6.79 2.36
C LEU A 91 -1.26 -7.03 2.49
N SER A 92 -0.74 -7.99 1.73
CA SER A 92 0.68 -8.29 1.68
C SER A 92 1.14 -8.37 0.24
N GLY A 93 2.44 -8.55 0.03
CA GLY A 93 2.98 -8.64 -1.32
C GLY A 93 2.99 -7.32 -2.06
N THR A 94 3.08 -6.23 -1.33
CA THR A 94 2.98 -4.90 -1.90
C THR A 94 4.10 -4.61 -2.89
N ASN A 95 3.71 -4.10 -4.04
CA ASN A 95 4.66 -3.58 -5.01
C ASN A 95 4.29 -2.13 -5.32
N LEU A 96 5.15 -1.45 -6.05
CA LEU A 96 4.97 -0.02 -6.31
C LEU A 96 3.69 0.29 -7.08
N PRO A 97 3.29 -0.49 -8.10
CA PRO A 97 2.03 -0.20 -8.78
C PRO A 97 0.82 -0.15 -7.85
N MET A 98 0.80 -0.96 -6.79
CA MET A 98 -0.30 -0.93 -5.82
C MET A 98 -0.36 0.43 -5.13
N ILE A 99 0.79 0.97 -4.75
CA ILE A 99 0.83 2.26 -4.05
C ILE A 99 0.42 3.39 -5.00
N ILE A 100 0.89 3.34 -6.25
CA ILE A 100 0.53 4.36 -7.22
C ILE A 100 -0.98 4.33 -7.50
N THR A 101 -1.54 3.13 -7.68
CA THR A 101 -2.98 3.00 -7.89
C THR A 101 -3.75 3.52 -6.67
N ALA A 102 -3.27 3.19 -5.47
CA ALA A 102 -3.92 3.67 -4.25
C ALA A 102 -3.94 5.20 -4.22
N SER A 103 -2.83 5.84 -4.58
CA SER A 103 -2.75 7.30 -4.49
C SER A 103 -3.72 7.99 -5.44
N THR A 104 -4.13 7.32 -6.53
CA THR A 104 -5.10 7.91 -7.46
C THR A 104 -6.55 7.56 -7.08
N MET A 105 -6.77 6.46 -6.35
CA MET A 105 -8.13 5.97 -6.09
C MET A 105 -8.67 6.30 -4.71
N LEU A 106 -7.81 6.61 -3.75
CA LEU A 106 -8.27 6.74 -2.36
C LEU A 106 -9.27 7.87 -2.16
N SER A 107 -9.33 8.86 -3.05
CA SER A 107 -10.29 9.94 -2.94
C SER A 107 -11.61 9.64 -3.64
N PHE A 108 -11.65 8.63 -4.50
CA PHE A 108 -12.87 8.26 -5.20
C PHE A 108 -13.60 7.12 -4.53
N GLU A 109 -12.85 6.21 -3.89
CA GLU A 109 -13.44 5.01 -3.33
C GLU A 109 -13.64 5.19 -1.84
N SER A 110 -14.82 4.86 -1.35
CA SER A 110 -15.09 4.97 0.08
C SER A 110 -15.19 3.61 0.77
N ASP A 111 -15.19 2.52 0.00
CA ASP A 111 -15.25 1.17 0.56
C ASP A 111 -13.84 0.57 0.61
N PRO A 112 -13.26 0.38 1.80
CA PRO A 112 -11.89 -0.15 1.89
C PRO A 112 -11.73 -1.52 1.27
N LEU A 113 -12.76 -2.36 1.32
CA LEU A 113 -12.67 -3.69 0.74
C LEU A 113 -12.62 -3.62 -0.78
N ALA A 114 -13.41 -2.74 -1.38
CA ALA A 114 -13.39 -2.55 -2.83
C ALA A 114 -12.03 -2.02 -3.27
N LEU A 115 -11.45 -1.09 -2.52
CA LEU A 115 -10.11 -0.59 -2.85
C LEU A 115 -9.09 -1.71 -2.71
N ALA A 116 -9.17 -2.49 -1.63
CA ALA A 116 -8.22 -3.58 -1.42
C ALA A 116 -8.26 -4.58 -2.58
N ASP A 117 -9.45 -4.92 -3.06
CA ASP A 117 -9.59 -5.84 -4.19
C ASP A 117 -8.94 -5.27 -5.45
N GLU A 118 -9.14 -3.98 -5.70
CA GLU A 118 -8.55 -3.34 -6.86
C GLU A 118 -7.02 -3.31 -6.76
N LEU A 119 -6.49 -3.02 -5.57
CA LEU A 119 -5.04 -2.99 -5.38
C LEU A 119 -4.42 -4.37 -5.56
N MET A 120 -5.11 -5.42 -5.10
CA MET A 120 -4.61 -6.77 -5.29
C MET A 120 -4.56 -7.11 -6.78
N PHE A 121 -5.58 -6.70 -7.52
CA PHE A 121 -5.60 -6.92 -8.96
C PHE A 121 -4.45 -6.18 -9.65
N GLU A 122 -4.27 -4.91 -9.31
CA GLU A 122 -3.23 -4.09 -9.93
C GLU A 122 -1.84 -4.62 -9.61
N GLY A 123 -1.63 -5.06 -8.37
CA GLY A 123 -0.34 -5.60 -7.98
C GLY A 123 0.03 -6.83 -8.80
N LYS A 124 -0.94 -7.74 -8.98
CA LYS A 124 -0.69 -8.96 -9.73
C LYS A 124 -0.56 -8.68 -11.22
N ASP A 125 -1.37 -7.77 -11.74
CA ASP A 125 -1.42 -7.51 -13.18
C ASP A 125 -0.17 -6.79 -13.65
N ASN A 126 0.53 -6.11 -12.77
CA ASN A 126 1.74 -5.37 -13.14
C ASN A 126 3.02 -6.18 -13.00
N VAL A 127 2.93 -7.45 -12.65
CA VAL A 127 4.09 -8.35 -12.67
C VAL A 127 4.15 -8.94 -14.07
N VAL A 128 4.99 -8.37 -14.92
CA VAL A 128 5.00 -8.70 -16.35
C VAL A 128 6.42 -9.01 -16.80
N ARG A 129 6.52 -9.77 -17.88
CA ARG A 129 7.79 -10.07 -18.50
C ARG A 129 7.84 -9.36 -19.84
N PHE A 130 8.90 -8.63 -20.09
CA PHE A 130 9.05 -7.96 -21.38
C PHE A 130 9.29 -9.01 -22.46
N GLU A 131 8.61 -8.86 -23.59
CA GLU A 131 8.82 -9.72 -24.73
C GLU A 131 8.95 -8.84 -25.95
N LEU A 132 10.01 -9.10 -26.73
CA LEU A 132 10.21 -8.37 -27.97
C LEU A 132 9.36 -9.02 -29.02
N ALA A 133 8.30 -8.35 -29.42
CA ALA A 133 7.40 -8.90 -30.43
C ALA A 133 7.86 -8.48 -31.80
N VAL A 134 7.73 -9.38 -32.74
CA VAL A 134 7.99 -9.03 -34.13
C VAL A 134 6.77 -8.27 -34.63
N ARG A 135 6.98 -7.00 -35.09
CA ARG A 135 5.87 -6.21 -35.53
C ARG A 135 5.57 -6.54 -36.91
N GLU A 136 4.34 -6.81 -37.16
CA GLU A 136 3.92 -6.87 -38.51
C GLU A 136 3.74 -5.50 -38.86
N GLU A 137 3.84 -5.13 -40.02
CA GLU A 137 3.71 -3.86 -40.36
C GLU A 137 2.49 -3.26 -40.00
N VAL A 138 2.11 -3.20 -39.20
CA VAL A 138 0.97 -2.69 -38.81
C VAL A 138 1.03 -1.52 -38.21
N GLU A 139 0.70 -0.90 -38.20
CA GLU A 139 0.74 0.02 -37.65
C GLU A 139 0.24 0.29 -36.47
N GLU A 140 0.17 0.63 -35.75
CA GLU A 140 -0.19 0.88 -34.78
C GLU A 140 -0.59 1.83 -34.28
N GLU A 141 -0.86 2.08 -33.73
CA GLU A 141 -1.23 2.77 -33.24
C GLU A 141 -0.89 3.23 -32.29
N ASP A 142 -0.60 3.55 -31.73
CA ASP A 142 -0.24 3.92 -30.87
C ASP A 142 -0.29 4.03 -29.83
N GLY A 143 -0.13 4.14 -29.51
CA GLY A 143 -0.18 4.01 -28.46
C GLY A 143 0.08 4.76 -27.46
N ILE A 144 0.13 4.89 -26.62
CA ILE A 144 0.25 5.71 -25.67
C ILE A 144 1.23 6.13 -25.35
#